data_b9462d3ba602d2f41a064e7abd37223d
#
_entry.id   b9462d3ba602d2f41a064e7abd37223d
#
_cell.length_a   1.000
_cell.length_b   1.000
_cell.length_c   1.000
_cell.angle_alpha   90.00
_cell.angle_beta   90.00
_cell.angle_gamma   90.00
#
_symmetry.space_group_name_H-M   'P 1'
#
loop_
_entity.id
_entity.type
_entity.pdbx_description
1 polymer ?
#
loop_
_entity_poly.entity_id
_entity_poly.type
_entity_poly.pdbx_seq_one_letter_code
_entity_poly.pdbx_strand_id
1 'polypeptide(L)'
;MATLKELEKYLDYEFSSGGYTGEDYKQFQNKYINYLRALCRQNGWELVNVGRNHYEFSAFFKNSEDRYIYLSMSDVRFWQNEWYNRILYRTAKHEKDYTGGHNCYTNLPALQSTIKNTFDKEF
;
A
#
# COMPACT_ATOMS: atom_id res chain seq x y z
N MET A 1 -0.61 -5.67 16.32
CA MET A 1 -1.09 -5.49 14.94
C MET A 1 -1.41 -4.03 14.69
N ALA A 2 -0.93 -3.48 13.57
CA ALA A 2 -1.19 -2.08 13.24
C ALA A 2 -2.65 -1.88 12.85
N THR A 3 -3.25 -0.79 13.30
CA THR A 3 -4.61 -0.41 12.97
C THR A 3 -4.61 0.88 12.16
N LEU A 4 -5.72 1.17 11.50
CA LEU A 4 -5.88 2.43 10.79
C LEU A 4 -5.62 3.63 11.71
N LYS A 5 -6.13 3.55 12.94
CA LYS A 5 -5.94 4.62 13.91
C LYS A 5 -4.48 4.85 14.26
N GLU A 6 -3.68 3.78 14.35
CA GLU A 6 -2.24 3.91 14.59
C GLU A 6 -1.54 4.59 13.44
N LEU A 7 -1.93 4.29 12.20
CA LEU A 7 -1.36 4.93 11.03
C LEU A 7 -1.75 6.40 10.94
N GLU A 8 -2.95 6.75 11.38
CA GLU A 8 -3.42 8.14 11.34
C GLU A 8 -2.58 9.09 12.19
N LYS A 9 -1.83 8.56 13.15
CA LYS A 9 -0.91 9.37 13.95
C LYS A 9 0.21 9.99 13.12
N TYR A 10 0.47 9.43 11.94
CA TYR A 10 1.54 9.91 11.07
C TYR A 10 1.05 10.93 10.03
N LEU A 11 -0.22 11.31 10.05
CA LEU A 11 -0.77 12.23 9.04
C LEU A 11 -0.06 13.59 9.01
N ASP A 12 0.35 14.08 10.18
CA ASP A 12 1.04 15.36 10.29
C ASP A 12 2.54 15.20 10.54
N TYR A 13 3.05 13.99 10.33
CA TYR A 13 4.44 13.68 10.64
C TYR A 13 5.35 14.01 9.46
N GLU A 14 6.51 14.61 9.76
CA GLU A 14 7.52 14.89 8.74
C GLU A 14 8.61 13.83 8.79
N PHE A 15 8.78 13.10 7.69
CA PHE A 15 9.81 12.08 7.56
C PHE A 15 11.06 12.66 6.91
N SER A 16 11.55 13.77 7.42
CA SER A 16 12.65 14.51 6.81
C SER A 16 14.03 14.09 7.30
N SER A 17 14.09 13.25 8.32
CA SER A 17 15.35 12.94 8.98
C SER A 17 16.06 11.77 8.32
N GLY A 18 17.30 11.99 7.88
CA GLY A 18 18.24 10.93 7.63
C GLY A 18 17.98 9.96 6.48
N GLY A 19 17.18 10.33 5.53
CA GLY A 19 16.99 9.51 4.35
C GLY A 19 16.24 8.21 4.62
N TYR A 20 16.46 7.24 3.76
CA TYR A 20 15.73 5.98 3.76
C TYR A 20 15.83 5.21 5.07
N THR A 21 16.91 5.41 5.80
CA THR A 21 17.17 4.69 7.03
C THR A 21 16.68 5.42 8.28
N GLY A 22 15.95 6.50 8.14
CA GLY A 22 15.39 7.22 9.28
C GLY A 22 14.53 6.31 10.13
N GLU A 23 14.76 6.30 11.45
CA GLU A 23 14.10 5.37 12.36
C GLU A 23 12.57 5.51 12.34
N ASP A 24 12.10 6.75 12.35
CA ASP A 24 10.65 7.01 12.36
C ASP A 24 9.98 6.53 11.08
N TYR A 25 10.64 6.70 9.95
CA TYR A 25 10.11 6.21 8.68
C TYR A 25 10.07 4.69 8.66
N LYS A 26 11.10 4.03 9.19
CA LYS A 26 11.12 2.56 9.26
C LYS A 26 9.97 2.03 10.12
N GLN A 27 9.72 2.66 11.25
CA GLN A 27 8.61 2.27 12.11
C GLN A 27 7.27 2.45 11.40
N PHE A 28 7.09 3.58 10.76
CA PHE A 28 5.89 3.84 9.96
C PHE A 28 5.71 2.79 8.87
N GLN A 29 6.74 2.51 8.11
CA GLN A 29 6.68 1.56 7.00
C GLN A 29 6.33 0.16 7.50
N ASN A 30 6.92 -0.27 8.61
CA ASN A 30 6.60 -1.57 9.20
C ASN A 30 5.14 -1.65 9.65
N LYS A 31 4.63 -0.59 10.25
CA LYS A 31 3.22 -0.55 10.66
C LYS A 31 2.28 -0.56 9.46
N TYR A 32 2.64 0.16 8.40
CA TYR A 32 1.84 0.20 7.18
C TYR A 32 1.78 -1.20 6.53
N ILE A 33 2.92 -1.86 6.41
CA ILE A 33 2.99 -3.21 5.84
C ILE A 33 2.20 -4.19 6.70
N ASN A 34 2.32 -4.11 8.02
CA ASN A 34 1.56 -4.97 8.93
C ASN A 34 0.05 -4.74 8.80
N TYR A 35 -0.36 -3.50 8.61
CA TYR A 35 -1.75 -3.16 8.35
C TYR A 35 -2.24 -3.85 7.07
N LEU A 36 -1.47 -3.75 5.98
CA LEU A 36 -1.84 -4.37 4.72
C LEU A 36 -1.89 -5.89 4.82
N ARG A 37 -0.95 -6.50 5.54
CA ARG A 37 -0.95 -7.95 5.75
C ARG A 37 -2.17 -8.41 6.54
N ALA A 38 -2.55 -7.66 7.55
CA ALA A 38 -3.75 -7.97 8.32
C ALA A 38 -5.00 -7.88 7.46
N LEU A 39 -5.07 -6.85 6.63
CA LEU A 39 -6.16 -6.65 5.68
C LEU A 39 -6.24 -7.82 4.69
N CYS A 40 -5.10 -8.28 4.20
CA CYS A 40 -5.05 -9.45 3.33
C CYS A 40 -5.57 -10.70 4.02
N ARG A 41 -5.12 -10.96 5.25
CA ARG A 41 -5.59 -12.14 6.00
C ARG A 41 -7.09 -12.13 6.21
N GLN A 42 -7.66 -10.97 6.47
CA GLN A 42 -9.11 -10.84 6.68
C GLN A 42 -9.92 -11.17 5.43
N ASN A 43 -9.33 -11.05 4.26
CA ASN A 43 -10.01 -11.21 2.99
C ASN A 43 -9.55 -12.43 2.19
N GLY A 44 -8.65 -13.24 2.74
CA GLY A 44 -8.12 -14.39 2.03
C GLY A 44 -7.14 -14.02 0.91
N TRP A 45 -6.52 -12.86 1.01
CA TRP A 45 -5.50 -12.41 0.07
C TRP A 45 -4.11 -12.57 0.65
N GLU A 46 -3.09 -12.44 -0.22
CA GLU A 46 -1.69 -12.38 0.20
C GLU A 46 -1.09 -11.06 -0.27
N LEU A 47 -0.19 -10.52 0.53
CA LEU A 47 0.64 -9.39 0.15
C LEU A 47 1.97 -9.95 -0.35
N VAL A 48 2.29 -9.73 -1.62
CA VAL A 48 3.47 -10.32 -2.25
C VAL A 48 4.35 -9.25 -2.88
N ASN A 49 5.63 -9.58 -3.06
CA ASN A 49 6.62 -8.74 -3.71
C ASN A 49 6.63 -7.30 -3.17
N VAL A 50 6.81 -7.16 -1.86
CA VAL A 50 6.90 -5.86 -1.22
C VAL A 50 8.24 -5.23 -1.56
N GLY A 51 8.19 -4.07 -2.24
CA GLY A 51 9.37 -3.30 -2.58
C GLY A 51 9.48 -2.07 -1.69
N ARG A 52 10.66 -1.85 -1.13
CA ARG A 52 10.95 -0.68 -0.30
C ARG A 52 12.06 0.10 -0.98
N ASN A 53 11.77 1.35 -1.33
CA ASN A 53 12.69 2.13 -2.14
C ASN A 53 12.67 3.58 -1.65
N HIS A 54 13.67 3.97 -0.87
CA HIS A 54 13.72 5.27 -0.22
C HIS A 54 12.48 5.48 0.65
N TYR A 55 11.73 6.55 0.45
CA TYR A 55 10.50 6.83 1.19
C TYR A 55 9.25 6.39 0.42
N GLU A 56 9.44 5.53 -0.55
CA GLU A 56 8.35 4.95 -1.33
C GLU A 56 8.23 3.48 -1.00
N PHE A 57 7.05 2.92 -1.25
CA PHE A 57 6.95 1.47 -1.18
C PHE A 57 5.87 0.98 -2.14
N SER A 58 6.01 -0.26 -2.55
CA SER A 58 5.04 -0.89 -3.45
C SER A 58 4.82 -2.34 -3.03
N ALA A 59 3.68 -2.89 -3.43
CA ALA A 59 3.35 -4.28 -3.15
C ALA A 59 2.29 -4.76 -4.14
N PHE A 60 2.05 -6.05 -4.13
CA PHE A 60 0.96 -6.64 -4.90
C PHE A 60 0.04 -7.39 -3.96
N PHE A 61 -1.26 -7.21 -4.15
CA PHE A 61 -2.27 -8.06 -3.54
C PHE A 61 -2.53 -9.23 -4.48
N LYS A 62 -2.56 -10.44 -3.94
CA LYS A 62 -2.87 -11.65 -4.70
C LYS A 62 -4.08 -12.32 -4.05
N ASN A 63 -5.08 -12.69 -4.86
CA ASN A 63 -6.24 -13.42 -4.33
C ASN A 63 -6.12 -14.92 -4.62
N SER A 64 -7.13 -15.69 -4.19
CA SER A 64 -7.12 -17.16 -4.34
C SER A 64 -7.24 -17.63 -5.78
N GLU A 65 -7.62 -16.73 -6.70
CA GLU A 65 -7.74 -17.04 -8.12
C GLU A 65 -6.53 -16.61 -8.93
N ASP A 66 -5.41 -16.32 -8.24
CA ASP A 66 -4.16 -15.86 -8.86
C ASP A 66 -4.33 -14.57 -9.65
N ARG A 67 -5.20 -13.69 -9.18
CA ARG A 67 -5.34 -12.33 -9.71
C ARG A 67 -4.53 -11.38 -8.86
N TYR A 68 -3.96 -10.36 -9.48
CA TYR A 68 -3.03 -9.46 -8.82
C TYR A 68 -3.46 -8.01 -8.97
N ILE A 69 -3.26 -7.23 -7.91
CA ILE A 69 -3.45 -5.79 -7.94
C ILE A 69 -2.17 -5.14 -7.41
N TYR A 70 -1.58 -4.28 -8.22
CA TYR A 70 -0.41 -3.49 -7.84
C TYR A 70 -0.85 -2.30 -7.01
N LEU A 71 -0.09 -2.01 -5.96
CA LEU A 71 -0.31 -0.88 -5.08
C LEU A 71 1.00 -0.15 -4.88
N SER A 72 0.97 1.18 -4.92
CA SER A 72 2.15 1.97 -4.60
C SER A 72 1.79 3.22 -3.83
N MET A 73 2.78 3.71 -3.12
CA MET A 73 2.70 4.89 -2.29
C MET A 73 3.86 5.79 -2.66
N SER A 74 3.54 7.07 -2.88
CA SER A 74 4.54 8.06 -3.26
C SER A 74 5.49 8.39 -2.12
N ASP A 75 6.56 9.10 -2.44
CA ASP A 75 7.55 9.55 -1.46
C ASP A 75 6.89 10.44 -0.41
N VAL A 76 6.84 9.94 0.82
CA VAL A 76 6.13 10.61 1.92
C VAL A 76 6.79 11.91 2.37
N ARG A 77 8.04 12.18 1.97
CA ARG A 77 8.72 13.41 2.32
C ARG A 77 8.18 14.61 1.54
N PHE A 78 7.82 14.39 0.29
CA PHE A 78 7.39 15.45 -0.62
C PHE A 78 5.89 15.50 -0.79
N TRP A 79 5.22 14.40 -0.55
CA TRP A 79 3.79 14.28 -0.78
C TRP A 79 3.11 13.90 0.53
N GLN A 80 3.11 14.85 1.45
CA GLN A 80 2.49 14.64 2.76
C GLN A 80 1.06 14.14 2.60
N ASN A 81 0.73 13.11 3.35
CA ASN A 81 -0.60 12.49 3.38
C ASN A 81 -0.99 11.75 2.10
N GLU A 82 -0.14 11.69 1.08
CA GLU A 82 -0.45 10.92 -0.13
C GLU A 82 -0.59 9.43 0.20
N TRP A 83 0.22 8.95 1.13
CA TRP A 83 0.14 7.56 1.56
C TRP A 83 -1.23 7.20 2.16
N TYR A 84 -1.98 8.20 2.59
CA TYR A 84 -3.30 8.02 3.18
C TYR A 84 -4.41 8.36 2.20
N ASN A 85 -4.27 9.46 1.49
CA ASN A 85 -5.35 10.05 0.70
C ASN A 85 -5.31 9.67 -0.79
N ARG A 86 -4.16 9.28 -1.30
CA ARG A 86 -4.01 9.04 -2.73
C ARG A 86 -3.10 7.85 -3.00
N ILE A 87 -3.62 6.68 -2.73
CA ILE A 87 -2.89 5.42 -2.94
C ILE A 87 -3.15 4.95 -4.37
N LEU A 88 -2.08 4.76 -5.13
CA LEU A 88 -2.18 4.25 -6.49
C LEU A 88 -2.43 2.75 -6.47
N TYR A 89 -3.36 2.28 -7.28
CA TYR A 89 -3.56 0.86 -7.50
C TYR A 89 -3.94 0.60 -8.96
N ARG A 90 -3.69 -0.60 -9.42
CA ARG A 90 -4.08 -1.03 -10.77
C ARG A 90 -4.04 -2.55 -10.86
N THR A 91 -4.79 -3.11 -11.80
CA THR A 91 -4.74 -4.55 -12.06
C THR A 91 -3.36 -4.94 -12.62
N ALA A 92 -2.92 -6.14 -12.30
CA ALA A 92 -1.64 -6.66 -12.76
C ALA A 92 -1.79 -8.13 -13.16
N LYS A 93 -0.92 -8.59 -14.04
CA LYS A 93 -0.95 -9.97 -14.54
C LYS A 93 -0.17 -10.94 -13.66
N HIS A 94 0.83 -10.43 -12.95
CA HIS A 94 1.66 -11.21 -12.04
C HIS A 94 2.37 -10.26 -11.07
N GLU A 95 3.10 -10.81 -10.11
CA GLU A 95 3.71 -10.05 -9.02
C GLU A 95 4.88 -9.15 -9.42
N LYS A 96 5.23 -9.13 -10.70
CA LYS A 96 6.29 -8.26 -11.24
C LYS A 96 5.77 -7.39 -12.37
N ASP A 97 4.47 -7.29 -12.52
CA ASP A 97 3.87 -6.48 -13.58
C ASP A 97 3.74 -5.03 -13.12
N TYR A 98 4.75 -4.24 -13.42
CA TYR A 98 4.80 -2.83 -13.07
C TYR A 98 4.23 -1.93 -14.16
N THR A 99 3.69 -2.48 -15.25
CA THR A 99 3.30 -1.71 -16.43
C THR A 99 1.86 -1.92 -16.89
N GLY A 100 1.12 -2.82 -16.26
CA GLY A 100 -0.24 -3.15 -16.70
C GLY A 100 -1.30 -2.24 -16.11
N GLY A 101 -2.50 -2.31 -16.70
CA GLY A 101 -3.68 -1.69 -16.15
C GLY A 101 -3.72 -0.17 -16.24
N HIS A 102 -4.80 0.40 -15.74
CA HIS A 102 -4.96 1.84 -15.61
C HIS A 102 -4.64 2.28 -14.19
N ASN A 103 -3.92 3.38 -14.05
CA ASN A 103 -3.65 3.97 -12.75
C ASN A 103 -4.96 4.49 -12.14
N CYS A 104 -5.32 3.92 -11.02
CA CYS A 104 -6.47 4.35 -10.23
C CYS A 104 -5.99 4.78 -8.86
N TYR A 105 -6.80 5.53 -8.14
CA TYR A 105 -6.43 6.04 -6.83
C TYR A 105 -7.54 5.79 -5.83
N THR A 106 -7.14 5.52 -4.60
CA THR A 106 -8.05 5.34 -3.48
C THR A 106 -7.43 5.95 -2.23
N ASN A 107 -8.13 5.90 -1.13
CA ASN A 107 -7.59 6.33 0.17
C ASN A 107 -7.51 5.14 1.13
N LEU A 108 -6.79 5.31 2.20
CA LEU A 108 -6.55 4.21 3.14
C LEU A 108 -7.84 3.68 3.79
N PRO A 109 -8.78 4.53 4.24
CA PRO A 109 -10.04 4.02 4.78
C PRO A 109 -10.88 3.21 3.80
N ALA A 110 -10.81 3.53 2.50
CA ALA A 110 -11.55 2.83 1.47
C ALA A 110 -10.78 1.70 0.80
N LEU A 111 -9.53 1.49 1.19
CA LEU A 111 -8.64 0.56 0.49
C LEU A 111 -9.20 -0.85 0.41
N GLN A 112 -9.68 -1.39 1.52
CA GLN A 112 -10.19 -2.76 1.57
C GLN A 112 -11.35 -2.96 0.58
N SER A 113 -12.34 -2.09 0.62
CA SER A 113 -13.49 -2.21 -0.28
C SER A 113 -13.11 -1.97 -1.73
N THR A 114 -12.17 -1.06 -1.98
CA THR A 114 -11.67 -0.78 -3.32
C THR A 114 -10.98 -2.00 -3.92
N ILE A 115 -10.08 -2.63 -3.18
CA ILE A 115 -9.36 -3.81 -3.65
C ILE A 115 -10.32 -4.98 -3.87
N LYS A 116 -11.25 -5.19 -2.95
CA LYS A 116 -12.25 -6.24 -3.08
C LYS A 116 -13.09 -6.05 -4.34
N ASN A 117 -13.59 -4.84 -4.57
CA ASN A 117 -14.38 -4.55 -5.75
C ASN A 117 -13.58 -4.73 -7.03
N THR A 118 -12.31 -4.35 -7.02
CA THR A 118 -11.44 -4.51 -8.19
C THR A 118 -11.23 -5.99 -8.51
N PHE A 119 -10.97 -6.82 -7.52
CA PHE A 119 -10.86 -8.26 -7.73
C PHE A 119 -12.15 -8.87 -8.29
N ASP A 120 -13.30 -8.38 -7.84
CA ASP A 120 -14.60 -8.95 -8.25
C ASP A 120 -15.06 -8.48 -9.62
N LYS A 121 -14.67 -7.27 -10.06
CA LYS A 121 -15.26 -6.63 -11.24
C LYS A 121 -14.31 -6.39 -12.40
N GLU A 122 -13.01 -6.25 -12.14
CA GLU A 122 -12.06 -5.82 -13.16
C GLU A 122 -11.31 -6.99 -13.83
N PHE A 123 -11.57 -8.18 -13.41
CA PHE A 123 -10.91 -9.38 -13.97
C PHE A 123 -11.88 -10.27 -14.74
#